data_3d830bce2fcebfae1a92058b73ea9a51
#
_entry.id   3d830bce2fcebfae1a92058b73ea9a51
#
_cell.length_a   1.000
_cell.length_b   1.000
_cell.length_c   1.000
_cell.angle_alpha   90.00
_cell.angle_beta   90.00
_cell.angle_gamma   90.00
#
_symmetry.space_group_name_H-M   'P 1'
#
loop_
_entity.id
_entity.type
_entity.pdbx_description
1 polymer ?
#
loop_
_entity_poly.entity_id
_entity_poly.type
_entity_poly.pdbx_seq_one_letter_code
_entity_poly.pdbx_strand_id
1 'polypeptide(L)'
;MAFELPALPYAKDALEPHISAETLDFHHGKHHNTYVVKLNGLIPGTEFEGKTLEEIVKTSTGGVFNNAAQIWNHTFYWHCLAPKAGGEPTGAVAEAINAAFGSFEEFKAKFTDSAINNFGSSWTWLVKKADGSLDIVNTSNAATPLTEEGVTPLLTVDLWEHAYYIDFRNVRPDYMAAFWNLVNWSFVEKNLAK
;
A
#
# COMPACT_ATOMS: atom_id res chain seq x y z
N MET A 1 9.10 -21.39 9.29
CA MET A 1 7.76 -21.06 9.83
C MET A 1 6.87 -20.67 8.66
N ALA A 2 5.58 -21.04 8.69
CA ALA A 2 4.64 -20.58 7.66
C ALA A 2 4.23 -19.12 7.96
N PHE A 3 4.01 -18.33 6.92
CA PHE A 3 3.40 -17.00 7.03
C PHE A 3 1.91 -17.13 7.30
N GLU A 4 1.37 -16.20 8.06
CA GLU A 4 -0.06 -16.12 8.36
C GLU A 4 -0.63 -14.84 7.72
N LEU A 5 -1.94 -14.85 7.40
CA LEU A 5 -2.62 -13.65 6.95
C LEU A 5 -2.65 -12.65 8.11
N PRO A 6 -2.01 -11.47 7.99
CA PRO A 6 -2.08 -10.46 9.04
C PRO A 6 -3.53 -10.02 9.27
N ALA A 7 -3.92 -9.85 10.54
CA ALA A 7 -5.22 -9.30 10.85
C ALA A 7 -5.34 -7.85 10.35
N LEU A 8 -6.56 -7.45 9.94
CA LEU A 8 -6.85 -6.05 9.68
C LEU A 8 -6.70 -5.24 10.98
N PRO A 9 -6.13 -4.01 10.92
CA PRO A 9 -6.01 -3.15 12.10
C PRO A 9 -7.34 -2.53 12.57
N TYR A 10 -8.45 -2.85 11.91
CA TYR A 10 -9.81 -2.37 12.18
C TYR A 10 -10.84 -3.45 11.80
N ALA A 11 -12.10 -3.27 12.23
CA ALA A 11 -13.21 -4.14 11.83
C ALA A 11 -13.49 -3.99 10.32
N LYS A 12 -14.00 -5.04 9.68
CA LYS A 12 -14.23 -5.06 8.23
C LYS A 12 -15.16 -3.97 7.69
N ASP A 13 -16.12 -3.56 8.51
CA ASP A 13 -17.10 -2.50 8.19
C ASP A 13 -16.65 -1.10 8.63
N ALA A 14 -15.49 -1.00 9.27
CA ALA A 14 -15.04 0.26 9.87
C ALA A 14 -14.65 1.33 8.85
N LEU A 15 -14.39 0.95 7.60
CA LEU A 15 -14.06 1.89 6.52
C LEU A 15 -15.27 2.40 5.77
N GLU A 16 -16.46 1.91 6.07
CA GLU A 16 -17.70 2.41 5.47
C GLU A 16 -17.99 3.86 5.88
N PRO A 17 -18.59 4.66 4.98
CA PRO A 17 -19.16 4.31 3.67
C PRO A 17 -18.15 4.37 2.51
N HIS A 18 -16.86 4.50 2.76
CA HIS A 18 -15.84 4.74 1.74
C HIS A 18 -15.35 3.46 1.05
N ILE A 19 -15.16 2.39 1.81
CA ILE A 19 -14.84 1.05 1.31
C ILE A 19 -15.74 0.06 2.05
N SER A 20 -16.47 -0.77 1.32
CA SER A 20 -17.43 -1.70 1.89
C SER A 20 -16.79 -2.89 2.59
N ALA A 21 -17.52 -3.48 3.53
CA ALA A 21 -17.15 -4.76 4.14
C ALA A 21 -17.02 -5.87 3.09
N GLU A 22 -17.86 -5.86 2.03
CA GLU A 22 -17.78 -6.80 0.92
C GLU A 22 -16.42 -6.69 0.19
N THR A 23 -15.99 -5.48 -0.12
CA THR A 23 -14.64 -5.27 -0.70
C THR A 23 -13.56 -5.88 0.18
N LEU A 24 -13.59 -5.67 1.51
CA LEU A 24 -12.59 -6.23 2.42
C LEU A 24 -12.69 -7.75 2.55
N ASP A 25 -13.88 -8.35 2.45
CA ASP A 25 -14.04 -9.81 2.42
C ASP A 25 -13.31 -10.45 1.25
N PHE A 26 -13.33 -9.81 0.07
CA PHE A 26 -12.58 -10.27 -1.09
C PHE A 26 -11.13 -9.83 -1.07
N HIS A 27 -10.86 -8.55 -0.85
CA HIS A 27 -9.53 -7.97 -0.97
C HIS A 27 -8.57 -8.53 0.10
N HIS A 28 -8.97 -8.52 1.38
CA HIS A 28 -8.19 -9.12 2.46
C HIS A 28 -8.40 -10.63 2.54
N GLY A 29 -9.67 -11.08 2.62
CA GLY A 29 -10.00 -12.47 2.92
C GLY A 29 -9.72 -13.45 1.76
N LYS A 30 -9.65 -12.99 0.51
CA LYS A 30 -9.38 -13.83 -0.68
C LYS A 30 -8.06 -13.46 -1.34
N HIS A 31 -7.91 -12.23 -1.87
CA HIS A 31 -6.70 -11.84 -2.62
C HIS A 31 -5.46 -11.89 -1.74
N HIS A 32 -5.42 -11.15 -0.63
CA HIS A 32 -4.27 -11.13 0.29
C HIS A 32 -3.99 -12.52 0.85
N ASN A 33 -5.02 -13.24 1.29
CA ASN A 33 -4.86 -14.60 1.80
C ASN A 33 -4.31 -15.58 0.74
N THR A 34 -4.71 -15.43 -0.52
CA THR A 34 -4.20 -16.29 -1.61
C THR A 34 -2.70 -16.10 -1.81
N TYR A 35 -2.18 -14.88 -1.69
CA TYR A 35 -0.73 -14.65 -1.76
C TYR A 35 0.00 -15.34 -0.61
N VAL A 36 -0.55 -15.30 0.60
CA VAL A 36 0.00 -16.02 1.78
C VAL A 36 0.04 -17.53 1.54
N VAL A 37 -1.08 -18.12 1.11
CA VAL A 37 -1.17 -19.55 0.83
C VAL A 37 -0.19 -19.97 -0.28
N LYS A 38 -0.10 -19.19 -1.36
CA LYS A 38 0.82 -19.49 -2.48
C LYS A 38 2.28 -19.37 -2.05
N LEU A 39 2.66 -18.33 -1.29
CA LEU A 39 4.02 -18.19 -0.81
C LEU A 39 4.41 -19.37 0.07
N ASN A 40 3.55 -19.77 1.02
CA ASN A 40 3.78 -20.93 1.88
C ASN A 40 3.94 -22.25 1.11
N GLY A 41 3.36 -22.37 -0.08
CA GLY A 41 3.55 -23.52 -0.95
C GLY A 41 4.85 -23.48 -1.78
N LEU A 42 5.43 -22.29 -1.99
CA LEU A 42 6.59 -22.07 -2.85
C LEU A 42 7.92 -22.13 -2.11
N ILE A 43 7.99 -21.83 -0.83
CA ILE A 43 9.24 -21.67 -0.08
C ILE A 43 9.80 -22.93 0.59
N PRO A 44 9.01 -23.98 0.94
CA PRO A 44 9.58 -25.17 1.59
C PRO A 44 10.70 -25.82 0.77
N GLY A 45 11.82 -26.12 1.42
CA GLY A 45 12.99 -26.71 0.78
C GLY A 45 13.80 -25.79 -0.14
N THR A 46 13.48 -24.48 -0.14
CA THR A 46 14.25 -23.47 -0.89
C THR A 46 15.14 -22.65 0.05
N GLU A 47 16.01 -21.82 -0.53
CA GLU A 47 16.84 -20.85 0.23
C GLU A 47 16.03 -19.79 1.00
N PHE A 48 14.73 -19.68 0.73
CA PHE A 48 13.82 -18.72 1.36
C PHE A 48 13.17 -19.28 2.63
N GLU A 49 13.31 -20.57 2.90
CA GLU A 49 12.74 -21.19 4.10
C GLU A 49 13.39 -20.59 5.37
N GLY A 50 12.55 -20.09 6.27
CA GLY A 50 13.00 -19.46 7.52
C GLY A 50 13.41 -17.99 7.42
N LYS A 51 13.44 -17.40 6.23
CA LYS A 51 13.67 -15.96 6.04
C LYS A 51 12.44 -15.13 6.41
N THR A 52 12.67 -13.87 6.76
CA THR A 52 11.61 -12.88 6.95
C THR A 52 10.96 -12.52 5.61
N LEU A 53 9.76 -11.95 5.65
CA LEU A 53 9.05 -11.53 4.45
C LEU A 53 9.85 -10.48 3.65
N GLU A 54 10.43 -9.50 4.34
CA GLU A 54 11.25 -8.45 3.73
C GLU A 54 12.52 -9.01 3.08
N GLU A 55 13.19 -9.97 3.72
CA GLU A 55 14.34 -10.65 3.11
C GLU A 55 13.95 -11.37 1.83
N ILE A 56 12.81 -12.07 1.82
CA ILE A 56 12.30 -12.76 0.64
C ILE A 56 11.99 -11.73 -0.47
N VAL A 57 11.29 -10.65 -0.15
CA VAL A 57 10.97 -9.59 -1.12
C VAL A 57 12.24 -9.01 -1.75
N LYS A 58 13.27 -8.76 -0.95
CA LYS A 58 14.51 -8.14 -1.43
C LYS A 58 15.42 -9.07 -2.23
N THR A 59 15.28 -10.39 -2.08
CA THR A 59 16.26 -11.35 -2.64
C THR A 59 15.67 -12.37 -3.61
N SER A 60 14.34 -12.47 -3.70
CA SER A 60 13.67 -13.43 -4.57
C SER A 60 13.27 -12.84 -5.93
N THR A 61 12.87 -13.69 -6.84
CA THR A 61 12.34 -13.33 -8.16
C THR A 61 11.14 -14.21 -8.53
N GLY A 62 10.46 -13.88 -9.63
CA GLY A 62 9.39 -14.70 -10.18
C GLY A 62 8.21 -14.89 -9.23
N GLY A 63 7.70 -16.11 -9.13
CA GLY A 63 6.51 -16.43 -8.32
C GLY A 63 6.70 -16.21 -6.82
N VAL A 64 7.89 -16.46 -6.28
CA VAL A 64 8.21 -16.21 -4.86
C VAL A 64 8.15 -14.72 -4.59
N PHE A 65 8.85 -13.91 -5.39
CA PHE A 65 8.79 -12.45 -5.30
C PHE A 65 7.36 -11.92 -5.38
N ASN A 66 6.63 -12.32 -6.42
CA ASN A 66 5.29 -11.78 -6.65
C ASN A 66 4.36 -12.01 -5.46
N ASN A 67 4.38 -13.21 -4.86
CA ASN A 67 3.52 -13.49 -3.71
C ASN A 67 4.04 -12.81 -2.43
N ALA A 68 5.35 -12.82 -2.18
CA ALA A 68 5.93 -12.16 -1.00
C ALA A 68 5.71 -10.63 -1.03
N ALA A 69 5.98 -9.99 -2.16
CA ALA A 69 5.79 -8.56 -2.35
C ALA A 69 4.31 -8.17 -2.23
N GLN A 70 3.38 -8.97 -2.77
CA GLN A 70 1.95 -8.71 -2.62
C GLN A 70 1.47 -8.87 -1.16
N ILE A 71 2.00 -9.82 -0.40
CA ILE A 71 1.71 -9.89 1.04
C ILE A 71 2.18 -8.61 1.74
N TRP A 72 3.40 -8.17 1.44
CA TRP A 72 3.97 -6.97 2.04
C TRP A 72 3.20 -5.70 1.64
N ASN A 73 2.91 -5.52 0.35
CA ASN A 73 2.18 -4.36 -0.18
C ASN A 73 0.78 -4.24 0.43
N HIS A 74 0.05 -5.37 0.52
CA HIS A 74 -1.29 -5.37 1.11
C HIS A 74 -1.26 -5.12 2.61
N THR A 75 -0.30 -5.72 3.35
CA THR A 75 -0.13 -5.45 4.77
C THR A 75 0.15 -3.96 5.01
N PHE A 76 1.04 -3.36 4.23
CA PHE A 76 1.34 -1.94 4.31
C PHE A 76 0.12 -1.08 3.97
N TYR A 77 -0.64 -1.44 2.92
CA TYR A 77 -1.86 -0.74 2.50
C TYR A 77 -2.93 -0.71 3.59
N TRP A 78 -3.15 -1.83 4.31
CA TRP A 78 -4.13 -1.84 5.41
C TRP A 78 -3.79 -0.84 6.50
N HIS A 79 -2.52 -0.66 6.80
CA HIS A 79 -2.06 0.34 7.77
C HIS A 79 -2.11 1.78 7.24
N CYS A 80 -2.08 1.97 5.92
CA CYS A 80 -2.28 3.29 5.29
C CYS A 80 -3.69 3.83 5.49
N LEU A 81 -4.65 2.98 5.84
CA LEU A 81 -6.06 3.33 6.04
C LEU A 81 -6.43 3.25 7.52
N ALA A 82 -7.35 4.10 7.95
CA ALA A 82 -7.96 4.03 9.27
C ALA A 82 -9.40 4.59 9.24
N PRO A 83 -10.29 4.07 10.11
CA PRO A 83 -11.65 4.60 10.24
C PRO A 83 -11.60 6.02 10.81
N LYS A 84 -12.48 6.88 10.31
CA LYS A 84 -12.62 8.28 10.76
C LYS A 84 -11.30 9.08 10.68
N ALA A 85 -10.47 8.73 9.73
CA ALA A 85 -9.19 9.37 9.41
C ALA A 85 -9.33 10.35 8.22
N GLY A 86 -8.29 10.51 7.44
CA GLY A 86 -8.28 11.46 6.31
C GLY A 86 -7.96 12.90 6.75
N GLY A 87 -8.49 13.86 5.99
CA GLY A 87 -8.14 15.26 6.20
C GLY A 87 -6.70 15.58 5.80
N GLU A 88 -6.18 16.67 6.35
CA GLU A 88 -4.81 17.13 6.10
C GLU A 88 -3.85 16.58 7.16
N PRO A 89 -2.60 16.25 6.78
CA PRO A 89 -1.56 15.92 7.74
C PRO A 89 -1.19 17.14 8.61
N THR A 90 -0.60 16.87 9.75
CA THR A 90 -0.05 17.89 10.66
C THR A 90 1.42 17.60 10.99
N GLY A 91 2.10 18.51 11.65
CA GLY A 91 3.46 18.32 12.16
C GLY A 91 4.48 18.02 11.05
N ALA A 92 5.39 17.09 11.31
CA ALA A 92 6.51 16.78 10.42
C ALA A 92 6.06 16.27 9.04
N VAL A 93 4.93 15.58 8.95
CA VAL A 93 4.40 15.10 7.65
C VAL A 93 3.95 16.28 6.80
N ALA A 94 3.20 17.24 7.39
CA ALA A 94 2.76 18.44 6.68
C ALA A 94 3.97 19.28 6.20
N GLU A 95 4.97 19.46 7.06
CA GLU A 95 6.20 20.19 6.72
C GLU A 95 6.94 19.54 5.55
N ALA A 96 7.13 18.21 5.60
CA ALA A 96 7.81 17.47 4.55
C ALA A 96 7.04 17.51 3.22
N ILE A 97 5.71 17.36 3.25
CA ILE A 97 4.85 17.47 2.06
C ILE A 97 4.92 18.89 1.48
N ASN A 98 4.80 19.92 2.30
CA ASN A 98 4.88 21.31 1.83
C ASN A 98 6.25 21.64 1.24
N ALA A 99 7.33 21.14 1.83
CA ALA A 99 8.69 21.32 1.30
C ALA A 99 8.87 20.64 -0.07
N ALA A 100 8.31 19.44 -0.26
CA ALA A 100 8.50 18.67 -1.48
C ALA A 100 7.54 19.07 -2.61
N PHE A 101 6.31 19.44 -2.29
CA PHE A 101 5.24 19.62 -3.28
C PHE A 101 4.65 21.04 -3.33
N GLY A 102 4.98 21.91 -2.37
CA GLY A 102 4.47 23.29 -2.25
C GLY A 102 3.30 23.41 -1.27
N SER A 103 2.31 22.54 -1.34
CA SER A 103 1.19 22.45 -0.41
C SER A 103 0.62 21.04 -0.34
N PHE A 104 -0.25 20.81 0.64
CA PHE A 104 -0.99 19.54 0.71
C PHE A 104 -1.92 19.33 -0.49
N GLU A 105 -2.60 20.39 -0.93
CA GLU A 105 -3.48 20.33 -2.09
C GLU A 105 -2.73 19.98 -3.37
N GLU A 106 -1.55 20.55 -3.57
CA GLU A 106 -0.68 20.22 -4.70
C GLU A 106 -0.18 18.77 -4.65
N PHE A 107 0.23 18.30 -3.48
CA PHE A 107 0.58 16.91 -3.26
C PHE A 107 -0.59 15.99 -3.58
N LYS A 108 -1.77 16.27 -2.99
CA LYS A 108 -2.99 15.49 -3.19
C LYS A 108 -3.38 15.41 -4.67
N ALA A 109 -3.32 16.54 -5.37
CA ALA A 109 -3.59 16.60 -6.80
C ALA A 109 -2.59 15.75 -7.61
N LYS A 110 -1.28 15.90 -7.36
CA LYS A 110 -0.22 15.14 -8.05
C LYS A 110 -0.31 13.64 -7.76
N PHE A 111 -0.54 13.25 -6.51
CA PHE A 111 -0.69 11.84 -6.13
C PHE A 111 -1.93 11.21 -6.78
N THR A 112 -3.06 11.93 -6.76
CA THR A 112 -4.31 11.49 -7.38
C THR A 112 -4.15 11.34 -8.89
N ASP A 113 -3.56 12.32 -9.57
CA ASP A 113 -3.31 12.27 -11.01
C ASP A 113 -2.38 11.11 -11.37
N SER A 114 -1.30 10.95 -10.62
CA SER A 114 -0.38 9.82 -10.79
C SER A 114 -1.09 8.46 -10.61
N ALA A 115 -1.96 8.33 -9.60
CA ALA A 115 -2.71 7.11 -9.34
C ALA A 115 -3.75 6.81 -10.44
N ILE A 116 -4.51 7.80 -10.88
CA ILE A 116 -5.54 7.63 -11.91
C ILE A 116 -4.90 7.20 -13.24
N ASN A 117 -3.78 7.81 -13.61
CA ASN A 117 -3.08 7.56 -14.87
C ASN A 117 -2.11 6.37 -14.82
N ASN A 118 -1.90 5.75 -13.65
CA ASN A 118 -1.06 4.56 -13.53
C ASN A 118 -1.73 3.37 -14.22
N PHE A 119 -1.18 2.96 -15.36
CA PHE A 119 -1.81 2.00 -16.26
C PHE A 119 -1.75 0.56 -15.74
N GLY A 120 -2.89 -0.15 -15.79
CA GLY A 120 -2.98 -1.56 -15.43
C GLY A 120 -3.01 -1.82 -13.92
N SER A 121 -2.68 -3.06 -13.53
CA SER A 121 -2.56 -3.47 -12.13
C SER A 121 -1.29 -2.90 -11.54
N SER A 122 -1.43 -2.05 -10.53
CA SER A 122 -0.33 -1.18 -10.11
C SER A 122 -0.54 -0.64 -8.69
N TRP A 123 0.44 0.10 -8.20
CA TRP A 123 0.43 0.79 -6.91
C TRP A 123 1.01 2.19 -7.09
N THR A 124 0.48 3.17 -6.38
CA THR A 124 1.08 4.51 -6.30
C THR A 124 1.52 4.74 -4.85
N TRP A 125 2.73 5.27 -4.69
CA TRP A 125 3.41 5.42 -3.42
C TRP A 125 3.85 6.85 -3.19
N LEU A 126 3.74 7.32 -1.94
CA LEU A 126 4.57 8.39 -1.41
C LEU A 126 5.79 7.73 -0.76
N VAL A 127 6.98 8.18 -1.13
CA VAL A 127 8.24 7.64 -0.59
C VAL A 127 9.14 8.75 -0.06
N LYS A 128 9.99 8.40 0.91
CA LYS A 128 11.14 9.21 1.32
C LYS A 128 12.40 8.62 0.71
N LYS A 129 13.19 9.45 0.02
CA LYS A 129 14.48 9.08 -0.57
C LYS A 129 15.61 9.17 0.47
N ALA A 130 16.79 8.64 0.13
CA ALA A 130 17.97 8.65 0.98
C ALA A 130 18.42 10.06 1.39
N ASP A 131 18.19 11.07 0.57
CA ASP A 131 18.47 12.47 0.85
C ASP A 131 17.41 13.17 1.71
N GLY A 132 16.36 12.43 2.12
CA GLY A 132 15.25 12.93 2.90
C GLY A 132 14.12 13.57 2.09
N SER A 133 14.28 13.76 0.78
CA SER A 133 13.24 14.31 -0.08
C SER A 133 12.08 13.33 -0.25
N LEU A 134 10.87 13.87 -0.45
CA LEU A 134 9.69 13.07 -0.77
C LEU A 134 9.47 13.00 -2.28
N ASP A 135 8.95 11.86 -2.74
CA ASP A 135 8.57 11.66 -4.13
C ASP A 135 7.33 10.79 -4.27
N ILE A 136 6.65 10.91 -5.42
CA ILE A 136 5.54 10.04 -5.81
C ILE A 136 6.06 9.07 -6.86
N VAL A 137 5.97 7.77 -6.58
CA VAL A 137 6.43 6.73 -7.49
C VAL A 137 5.32 5.73 -7.79
N ASN A 138 5.36 5.17 -9.00
CA ASN A 138 4.43 4.15 -9.47
C ASN A 138 5.16 2.83 -9.64
N THR A 139 4.53 1.74 -9.22
CA THR A 139 5.03 0.39 -9.45
C THR A 139 3.97 -0.47 -10.11
N SER A 140 4.40 -1.37 -11.02
CA SER A 140 3.50 -2.27 -11.74
C SER A 140 3.43 -3.64 -11.06
N ASN A 141 2.27 -4.28 -11.12
CA ASN A 141 2.03 -5.62 -10.59
C ASN A 141 2.38 -5.75 -9.10
N ALA A 142 3.38 -6.58 -8.77
CA ALA A 142 3.82 -6.82 -7.39
C ALA A 142 5.01 -5.94 -6.97
N ALA A 143 5.59 -5.15 -7.87
CA ALA A 143 6.76 -4.35 -7.57
C ALA A 143 6.50 -3.37 -6.40
N THR A 144 7.54 -3.11 -5.62
CA THR A 144 7.45 -2.36 -4.37
C THR A 144 8.73 -1.53 -4.16
N PRO A 145 8.62 -0.29 -3.64
CA PRO A 145 9.80 0.51 -3.28
C PRO A 145 10.66 -0.10 -2.18
N LEU A 146 10.17 -1.12 -1.46
CA LEU A 146 10.95 -1.85 -0.46
C LEU A 146 12.24 -2.47 -1.02
N THR A 147 12.28 -2.73 -2.34
CA THR A 147 13.46 -3.28 -3.02
C THR A 147 14.49 -2.23 -3.40
N GLU A 148 14.19 -0.96 -3.27
CA GLU A 148 15.06 0.14 -3.63
C GLU A 148 15.88 0.60 -2.42
N GLU A 149 17.21 0.60 -2.57
CA GLU A 149 18.10 1.02 -1.49
C GLU A 149 17.92 2.51 -1.17
N GLY A 150 17.82 2.83 0.12
CA GLY A 150 17.65 4.21 0.60
C GLY A 150 16.25 4.77 0.41
N VAL A 151 15.29 3.99 -0.08
CA VAL A 151 13.89 4.41 -0.22
C VAL A 151 13.04 3.87 0.91
N THR A 152 12.27 4.74 1.55
CA THR A 152 11.32 4.38 2.61
C THR A 152 9.88 4.65 2.14
N PRO A 153 9.03 3.63 1.97
CA PRO A 153 7.61 3.82 1.68
C PRO A 153 6.90 4.51 2.86
N LEU A 154 6.10 5.52 2.56
CA LEU A 154 5.34 6.28 3.56
C LEU A 154 3.83 6.03 3.48
N LEU A 155 3.29 6.02 2.25
CA LEU A 155 1.86 5.84 1.95
C LEU A 155 1.74 5.06 0.64
N THR A 156 0.70 4.25 0.51
CA THR A 156 0.35 3.62 -0.77
C THR A 156 -1.15 3.53 -0.98
N VAL A 157 -1.52 3.46 -2.27
CA VAL A 157 -2.86 3.08 -2.72
C VAL A 157 -2.76 1.91 -3.69
N ASP A 158 -3.62 0.93 -3.50
CA ASP A 158 -3.75 -0.23 -4.40
C ASP A 158 -4.63 0.13 -5.60
N LEU A 159 -4.09 -0.03 -6.80
CA LEU A 159 -4.76 0.29 -8.08
C LEU A 159 -5.05 -0.97 -8.91
N TRP A 160 -4.89 -2.15 -8.33
CA TRP A 160 -5.46 -3.36 -8.87
C TRP A 160 -6.99 -3.26 -8.85
N GLU A 161 -7.67 -3.69 -9.89
CA GLU A 161 -9.13 -3.58 -9.98
C GLU A 161 -9.85 -4.26 -8.80
N HIS A 162 -9.28 -5.33 -8.25
CA HIS A 162 -9.85 -6.00 -7.08
C HIS A 162 -9.94 -5.10 -5.82
N ALA A 163 -9.18 -4.03 -5.76
CA ALA A 163 -9.20 -3.10 -4.63
C ALA A 163 -10.44 -2.18 -4.64
N TYR A 164 -11.03 -1.94 -5.81
CA TYR A 164 -12.08 -0.91 -5.93
C TYR A 164 -13.27 -1.30 -6.79
N TYR A 165 -13.22 -2.39 -7.54
CA TYR A 165 -14.26 -2.69 -8.55
C TYR A 165 -15.64 -2.98 -7.95
N ILE A 166 -15.71 -3.57 -6.74
CA ILE A 166 -16.98 -3.85 -6.05
C ILE A 166 -17.74 -2.55 -5.76
N ASP A 167 -17.06 -1.55 -5.20
CA ASP A 167 -17.67 -0.29 -4.78
C ASP A 167 -17.77 0.74 -5.91
N PHE A 168 -16.77 0.80 -6.78
CA PHE A 168 -16.61 1.91 -7.73
C PHE A 168 -16.60 1.46 -9.19
N ARG A 169 -16.65 0.16 -9.49
CA ARG A 169 -16.52 -0.39 -10.85
C ARG A 169 -15.24 0.14 -11.51
N ASN A 170 -15.32 0.67 -12.71
CA ASN A 170 -14.20 1.24 -13.46
C ASN A 170 -13.89 2.70 -13.10
N VAL A 171 -14.60 3.30 -12.14
CA VAL A 171 -14.46 4.73 -11.81
C VAL A 171 -13.36 4.93 -10.77
N ARG A 172 -12.11 4.78 -11.20
CA ARG A 172 -10.92 4.98 -10.34
C ARG A 172 -10.86 6.37 -9.66
N PRO A 173 -11.31 7.48 -10.29
CA PRO A 173 -11.39 8.78 -9.61
C PRO A 173 -12.24 8.78 -8.34
N ASP A 174 -13.37 8.07 -8.33
CA ASP A 174 -14.25 8.00 -7.16
C ASP A 174 -13.61 7.17 -6.03
N TYR A 175 -12.91 6.09 -6.40
CA TYR A 175 -12.10 5.34 -5.44
C TYR A 175 -10.99 6.22 -4.82
N MET A 176 -10.30 7.03 -5.62
CA MET A 176 -9.30 7.96 -5.09
C MET A 176 -9.92 9.00 -4.16
N ALA A 177 -11.12 9.53 -4.47
CA ALA A 177 -11.84 10.43 -3.57
C ALA A 177 -12.20 9.75 -2.23
N ALA A 178 -12.62 8.49 -2.26
CA ALA A 178 -12.87 7.69 -1.06
C ALA A 178 -11.59 7.43 -0.26
N PHE A 179 -10.48 7.06 -0.91
CA PHE A 179 -9.19 6.81 -0.29
C PHE A 179 -8.72 7.98 0.58
N TRP A 180 -8.85 9.22 0.11
CA TRP A 180 -8.41 10.41 0.85
C TRP A 180 -9.16 10.64 2.16
N ASN A 181 -10.37 10.09 2.33
CA ASN A 181 -11.11 10.15 3.58
C ASN A 181 -10.64 9.13 4.62
N LEU A 182 -9.74 8.22 4.22
CA LEU A 182 -9.29 7.10 5.04
C LEU A 182 -7.79 7.14 5.36
N VAL A 183 -7.02 8.06 4.78
CA VAL A 183 -5.56 8.10 4.95
C VAL A 183 -5.17 8.22 6.42
N ASN A 184 -4.37 7.26 6.89
CA ASN A 184 -3.83 7.19 8.25
C ASN A 184 -2.52 7.98 8.36
N TRP A 185 -2.62 9.29 8.57
CA TRP A 185 -1.45 10.16 8.68
C TRP A 185 -0.51 9.79 9.84
N SER A 186 -1.03 9.21 10.93
CA SER A 186 -0.19 8.72 12.03
C SER A 186 0.72 7.56 11.60
N PHE A 187 0.26 6.72 10.67
CA PHE A 187 1.11 5.68 10.08
C PHE A 187 2.17 6.27 9.15
N VAL A 188 1.81 7.26 8.35
CA VAL A 188 2.75 8.01 7.49
C VAL A 188 3.84 8.67 8.35
N GLU A 189 3.48 9.29 9.45
CA GLU A 189 4.42 9.92 10.39
C GLU A 189 5.42 8.92 10.98
N LYS A 190 4.95 7.75 11.41
CA LYS A 190 5.82 6.67 11.90
C LYS A 190 6.83 6.19 10.84
N ASN A 191 6.44 6.15 9.58
CA ASN A 191 7.33 5.76 8.50
C ASN A 191 8.30 6.89 8.14
N LEU A 192 7.87 8.15 8.19
CA LEU A 192 8.72 9.32 7.95
C LEU A 192 9.87 9.41 8.96
N ALA A 193 9.62 8.99 10.21
CA ALA A 193 10.59 9.02 11.30
C ALA A 193 11.66 7.89 11.22
N LYS A 194 11.51 6.89 10.33
CA LYS A 194 12.51 5.85 10.07
C LYS A 194 13.66 6.39 9.23
#